data_c9e310029ef7ef72aa7fed93f8d180e4
#
_entry.id   c9e310029ef7ef72aa7fed93f8d180e4
#
_cell.length_a   1.000
_cell.length_b   1.000
_cell.length_c   1.000
_cell.angle_alpha   90.00
_cell.angle_beta   90.00
_cell.angle_gamma   90.00
#
_symmetry.space_group_name_H-M   'P 1'
#
loop_
_entity.id
_entity.type
_entity.pdbx_description
1 polymer ?
#
loop_
_entity_poly.entity_id
_entity_poly.type
_entity_poly.pdbx_seq_one_letter_code
_entity_poly.pdbx_strand_id
1 'polypeptide(L)'
;MARPEGGYYQDGIRVVSLTEALSATRVRRWSGNERSWDRRRKIGSAVHQACAILDCNGKTWDTAPREWIEPYDAVSHEVRGFCHAWERCKEEQEIIIHLVEHSFFAKLEITLFATTIDREGLRRGEPALIELKTPQLKEAYWGVQLAGQEMATVANLGPPRVRPFKYHRWVAQLFVNGTYKLIPYVDPMDFAIFRQSLNIAVWNRNAYGE
;
A
#
# COMPACT_ATOMS: atom_id res chain seq x y z
N MET A 1 -7.08 -9.65 -0.82
CA MET A 1 -7.94 -9.59 0.40
C MET A 1 -7.68 -8.24 1.06
N ALA A 2 -8.72 -7.46 1.32
CA ALA A 2 -8.58 -6.21 2.08
C ALA A 2 -7.97 -6.49 3.47
N ARG A 3 -7.34 -5.48 4.07
CA ARG A 3 -6.81 -5.55 5.44
C ARG A 3 -7.89 -6.09 6.37
N PRO A 4 -7.62 -7.15 7.18
CA PRO A 4 -8.63 -7.72 8.08
C PRO A 4 -9.10 -6.66 9.08
N GLU A 5 -10.42 -6.56 9.28
CA GLU A 5 -10.96 -5.79 10.41
C GLU A 5 -10.41 -6.40 11.71
N GLY A 6 -9.85 -5.56 12.59
CA GLY A 6 -9.28 -6.00 13.86
C GLY A 6 -7.79 -6.32 13.86
N GLY A 7 -7.11 -6.29 12.71
CA GLY A 7 -5.66 -6.52 12.62
C GLY A 7 -5.27 -7.88 12.03
N TYR A 8 -4.00 -8.21 12.11
CA TYR A 8 -3.44 -9.45 11.59
C TYR A 8 -3.27 -10.47 12.72
N TYR A 9 -3.65 -11.72 12.46
CA TYR A 9 -3.51 -12.82 13.41
C TYR A 9 -2.85 -14.02 12.71
N GLN A 10 -1.91 -14.66 13.40
CA GLN A 10 -1.33 -15.93 12.99
C GLN A 10 -1.39 -16.90 14.19
N ASP A 11 -1.98 -18.07 14.00
CA ASP A 11 -2.20 -19.07 15.03
C ASP A 11 -2.88 -18.52 16.30
N GLY A 12 -3.85 -17.61 16.13
CA GLY A 12 -4.56 -16.94 17.22
C GLY A 12 -3.79 -15.80 17.90
N ILE A 13 -2.53 -15.57 17.53
CA ILE A 13 -1.68 -14.51 18.09
C ILE A 13 -1.76 -13.27 17.19
N ARG A 14 -2.06 -12.12 17.80
CA ARG A 14 -2.06 -10.85 17.10
C ARG A 14 -0.63 -10.48 16.67
N VAL A 15 -0.44 -10.19 15.38
CA VAL A 15 0.83 -9.84 14.78
C VAL A 15 0.93 -8.32 14.61
N VAL A 16 2.13 -7.75 14.80
CA VAL A 16 2.38 -6.32 14.57
C VAL A 16 2.17 -6.02 13.08
N SER A 17 1.29 -5.06 12.79
CA SER A 17 1.15 -4.58 11.41
C SER A 17 2.26 -3.58 11.06
N LEU A 18 2.59 -3.49 9.78
CA LEU A 18 3.51 -2.48 9.26
C LEU A 18 3.08 -1.06 9.66
N THR A 19 1.78 -0.75 9.56
CA THR A 19 1.24 0.56 9.95
C THR A 19 1.45 0.85 11.44
N GLU A 20 1.28 -0.16 12.29
CA GLU A 20 1.51 -0.07 13.74
C GLU A 20 3.00 0.20 14.02
N ALA A 21 3.91 -0.53 13.35
CA ALA A 21 5.35 -0.28 13.45
C ALA A 21 5.72 1.17 13.08
N LEU A 22 5.20 1.68 11.98
CA LEU A 22 5.45 3.07 11.56
C LEU A 22 4.88 4.11 12.52
N SER A 23 3.77 3.80 13.19
CA SER A 23 3.16 4.70 14.18
C SER A 23 3.94 4.76 15.49
N ALA A 24 4.55 3.64 15.91
CA ALA A 24 5.31 3.53 17.17
C ALA A 24 6.50 4.49 17.24
N THR A 25 7.12 4.80 16.12
CA THR A 25 8.27 5.72 16.02
C THR A 25 7.91 7.14 15.65
N ARG A 26 6.62 7.46 15.50
CA ARG A 26 6.14 8.74 14.96
C ARG A 26 6.75 9.11 13.60
N VAL A 27 7.28 8.15 12.86
CA VAL A 27 7.69 8.32 11.46
C VAL A 27 6.50 8.79 10.62
N ARG A 28 5.31 8.32 11.00
CA ARG A 28 4.04 8.81 10.49
C ARG A 28 3.49 9.87 11.46
N ARG A 29 3.63 11.14 11.12
CA ARG A 29 3.01 12.23 11.88
C ARG A 29 1.63 12.56 11.32
N TRP A 30 0.65 12.66 12.21
CA TRP A 30 -0.69 13.11 11.87
C TRP A 30 -0.79 14.60 12.16
N SER A 31 -1.14 15.39 11.15
CA SER A 31 -1.45 16.82 11.30
C SER A 31 -2.75 17.14 10.57
N GLY A 32 -3.74 17.71 11.26
CA GLY A 32 -4.99 18.14 10.64
C GLY A 32 -6.24 17.97 11.50
N ASN A 33 -7.38 18.47 11.00
CA ASN A 33 -8.68 18.43 11.65
C ASN A 33 -9.33 17.03 11.43
N GLU A 34 -9.85 16.38 12.48
CA GLU A 34 -10.45 15.04 12.46
C GLU A 34 -11.51 14.85 11.37
N ARG A 35 -12.43 15.80 11.17
CA ARG A 35 -13.49 15.68 10.15
C ARG A 35 -12.95 15.62 8.73
N SER A 36 -11.90 16.38 8.43
CA SER A 36 -11.24 16.35 7.10
C SER A 36 -10.50 15.03 6.89
N TRP A 37 -10.02 14.40 7.96
CA TRP A 37 -9.34 13.11 7.96
C TRP A 37 -10.30 11.96 7.64
N ASP A 38 -11.46 11.92 8.28
CA ASP A 38 -12.44 10.86 8.07
C ASP A 38 -12.93 10.83 6.61
N ARG A 39 -13.21 12.01 6.03
CA ARG A 39 -13.57 12.07 4.62
C ARG A 39 -12.44 11.57 3.71
N ARG A 40 -11.21 12.04 3.93
CA ARG A 40 -10.05 11.61 3.13
C ARG A 40 -9.78 10.12 3.26
N ARG A 41 -9.88 9.57 4.47
CA ARG A 41 -9.74 8.13 4.72
C ARG A 41 -10.81 7.33 3.97
N LYS A 42 -12.08 7.76 4.01
CA LYS A 42 -13.17 7.12 3.28
C LYS A 42 -12.92 7.13 1.78
N ILE A 43 -12.55 8.28 1.20
CA ILE A 43 -12.22 8.39 -0.22
C ILE A 43 -11.02 7.50 -0.55
N GLY A 44 -9.94 7.56 0.23
CA GLY A 44 -8.77 6.72 0.03
C GLY A 44 -9.11 5.22 0.01
N SER A 45 -9.89 4.75 1.00
CA SER A 45 -10.34 3.36 1.06
C SER A 45 -11.21 2.99 -0.14
N ALA A 46 -12.13 3.87 -0.56
CA ALA A 46 -12.97 3.65 -1.73
C ALA A 46 -12.14 3.56 -3.02
N VAL A 47 -11.13 4.42 -3.19
CA VAL A 47 -10.20 4.38 -4.34
C VAL A 47 -9.42 3.07 -4.39
N HIS A 48 -8.83 2.64 -3.25
CA HIS A 48 -8.10 1.37 -3.19
C HIS A 48 -9.00 0.18 -3.56
N GLN A 49 -10.22 0.12 -3.01
CA GLN A 49 -11.18 -0.95 -3.30
C GLN A 49 -11.61 -0.93 -4.77
N ALA A 50 -11.97 0.24 -5.32
CA ALA A 50 -12.38 0.37 -6.71
C ALA A 50 -11.24 -0.03 -7.67
N CYS A 51 -10.04 0.50 -7.49
CA CYS A 51 -8.87 0.13 -8.28
C CYS A 51 -8.56 -1.38 -8.16
N ALA A 52 -8.74 -1.98 -6.97
CA ALA A 52 -8.52 -3.41 -6.77
C ALA A 52 -9.51 -4.26 -7.56
N ILE A 53 -10.80 -3.91 -7.51
CA ILE A 53 -11.84 -4.61 -8.28
C ILE A 53 -11.55 -4.53 -9.78
N LEU A 54 -11.19 -3.34 -10.28
CA LEU A 54 -10.88 -3.11 -11.69
C LEU A 54 -9.64 -3.92 -12.13
N ASP A 55 -8.58 -3.90 -11.34
CA ASP A 55 -7.34 -4.61 -11.63
C ASP A 55 -7.52 -6.13 -11.62
N CYS A 56 -8.21 -6.69 -10.62
CA CYS A 56 -8.49 -8.12 -10.52
C CYS A 56 -9.31 -8.67 -11.69
N ASN A 57 -10.11 -7.83 -12.33
CA ASN A 57 -11.03 -8.23 -13.41
C ASN A 57 -10.59 -7.71 -14.79
N GLY A 58 -9.45 -7.03 -14.90
CA GLY A 58 -8.96 -6.48 -16.16
C GLY A 58 -9.93 -5.47 -16.80
N LYS A 59 -10.62 -4.67 -15.95
CA LYS A 59 -11.59 -3.66 -16.39
C LYS A 59 -11.10 -2.25 -16.11
N THR A 60 -11.69 -1.28 -16.79
CA THR A 60 -11.57 0.14 -16.50
C THR A 60 -12.86 0.64 -15.83
N TRP A 61 -12.82 1.83 -15.26
CA TRP A 61 -14.03 2.44 -14.68
C TRP A 61 -15.18 2.51 -15.66
N ASP A 62 -14.90 2.90 -16.91
CA ASP A 62 -15.92 3.06 -17.95
C ASP A 62 -16.45 1.74 -18.55
N THR A 63 -15.72 0.63 -18.35
CA THR A 63 -16.10 -0.71 -18.81
C THR A 63 -16.58 -1.65 -17.70
N ALA A 64 -16.50 -1.20 -16.45
CA ALA A 64 -16.93 -1.98 -15.30
C ALA A 64 -18.47 -2.11 -15.26
N PRO A 65 -19.00 -3.26 -14.84
CA PRO A 65 -20.42 -3.41 -14.55
C PRO A 65 -20.90 -2.39 -13.50
N ARG A 66 -22.14 -1.89 -13.66
CA ARG A 66 -22.70 -0.86 -12.77
C ARG A 66 -22.68 -1.26 -11.30
N GLU A 67 -22.98 -2.52 -11.00
CA GLU A 67 -22.99 -3.09 -9.65
C GLU A 67 -21.62 -3.01 -8.92
N TRP A 68 -20.52 -2.89 -9.66
CA TRP A 68 -19.19 -2.71 -9.04
C TRP A 68 -18.92 -1.26 -8.65
N ILE A 69 -19.58 -0.31 -9.30
CA ILE A 69 -19.37 1.13 -9.13
C ILE A 69 -20.39 1.72 -8.16
N GLU A 70 -21.62 1.17 -8.13
CA GLU A 70 -22.74 1.63 -7.31
C GLU A 70 -22.39 1.84 -5.82
N PRO A 71 -21.57 0.97 -5.15
CA PRO A 71 -21.17 1.20 -3.76
C PRO A 71 -20.46 2.54 -3.53
N TYR A 72 -19.94 3.17 -4.58
CA TYR A 72 -19.18 4.42 -4.51
C TYR A 72 -20.01 5.64 -4.96
N ASP A 73 -21.30 5.53 -5.25
CA ASP A 73 -22.13 6.59 -5.82
C ASP A 73 -22.07 7.90 -5.01
N ALA A 74 -22.03 7.83 -3.68
CA ALA A 74 -21.93 9.00 -2.82
C ALA A 74 -20.62 9.81 -3.01
N VAL A 75 -19.58 9.22 -3.59
CA VAL A 75 -18.25 9.80 -3.84
C VAL A 75 -17.78 9.50 -5.27
N SER A 76 -18.69 9.09 -6.15
CA SER A 76 -18.39 8.54 -7.48
C SER A 76 -17.54 9.44 -8.35
N HIS A 77 -17.80 10.74 -8.35
CA HIS A 77 -17.05 11.70 -9.15
C HIS A 77 -15.56 11.74 -8.74
N GLU A 78 -15.28 11.72 -7.43
CA GLU A 78 -13.90 11.75 -6.93
C GLU A 78 -13.22 10.39 -7.19
N VAL A 79 -13.87 9.28 -6.84
CA VAL A 79 -13.33 7.92 -7.03
C VAL A 79 -13.06 7.67 -8.52
N ARG A 80 -13.96 8.04 -9.41
CA ARG A 80 -13.78 7.94 -10.86
C ARG A 80 -12.50 8.63 -11.33
N GLY A 81 -12.27 9.87 -10.92
CA GLY A 81 -11.07 10.62 -11.31
C GLY A 81 -9.78 9.93 -10.87
N PHE A 82 -9.75 9.37 -9.66
CA PHE A 82 -8.60 8.60 -9.17
C PHE A 82 -8.41 7.28 -9.93
N CYS A 83 -9.49 6.56 -10.26
CA CYS A 83 -9.41 5.33 -11.08
C CYS A 83 -8.85 5.63 -12.46
N HIS A 84 -9.32 6.68 -13.14
CA HIS A 84 -8.74 7.12 -14.43
C HIS A 84 -7.27 7.50 -14.31
N ALA A 85 -6.86 8.17 -13.21
CA ALA A 85 -5.46 8.46 -12.95
C ALA A 85 -4.61 7.19 -12.85
N TRP A 86 -5.15 6.15 -12.19
CA TRP A 86 -4.49 4.85 -12.07
C TRP A 86 -4.43 4.09 -13.39
N GLU A 87 -5.52 4.04 -14.13
CA GLU A 87 -5.59 3.43 -15.46
C GLU A 87 -4.56 4.03 -16.41
N ARG A 88 -4.51 5.36 -16.45
CA ARG A 88 -3.54 6.11 -17.24
C ARG A 88 -2.09 5.84 -16.76
N CYS A 89 -1.86 5.77 -15.45
CA CYS A 89 -0.56 5.41 -14.89
C CYS A 89 -0.11 4.02 -15.37
N LYS A 90 -1.01 3.03 -15.33
CA LYS A 90 -0.69 1.68 -15.80
C LYS A 90 -0.32 1.65 -17.28
N GLU A 91 -1.09 2.32 -18.10
CA GLU A 91 -0.85 2.39 -19.55
C GLU A 91 0.46 3.09 -19.89
N GLU A 92 0.66 4.33 -19.43
CA GLU A 92 1.85 5.14 -19.75
C GLU A 92 3.15 4.58 -19.16
N GLN A 93 3.07 3.86 -18.04
CA GLN A 93 4.22 3.27 -17.36
C GLN A 93 4.42 1.77 -17.65
N GLU A 94 3.60 1.20 -18.53
CA GLU A 94 3.66 -0.22 -18.92
C GLU A 94 3.64 -1.14 -17.66
N ILE A 95 2.65 -0.90 -16.78
CA ILE A 95 2.54 -1.65 -15.53
C ILE A 95 1.70 -2.92 -15.77
N ILE A 96 2.27 -4.07 -15.46
CA ILE A 96 1.61 -5.39 -15.44
C ILE A 96 1.48 -5.79 -13.97
N ILE A 97 0.25 -6.05 -13.51
CA ILE A 97 -0.03 -6.38 -12.11
C ILE A 97 -0.15 -7.90 -11.97
N HIS A 98 0.52 -8.47 -10.97
CA HIS A 98 0.42 -9.89 -10.61
C HIS A 98 -0.35 -10.08 -9.30
N LEU A 99 -0.13 -9.21 -8.28
CA LEU A 99 -0.83 -9.26 -7.02
C LEU A 99 -1.49 -7.93 -6.70
N VAL A 100 -2.71 -8.01 -6.15
CA VAL A 100 -3.56 -6.87 -5.77
C VAL A 100 -3.98 -7.05 -4.32
N GLU A 101 -3.80 -6.02 -3.48
CA GLU A 101 -4.24 -6.00 -2.07
C GLU A 101 -3.89 -7.31 -1.34
N HIS A 102 -2.64 -7.78 -1.53
CA HIS A 102 -2.22 -9.06 -0.99
C HIS A 102 -1.55 -8.91 0.37
N SER A 103 -2.02 -9.70 1.34
CA SER A 103 -1.48 -9.67 2.70
C SER A 103 -0.39 -10.73 2.87
N PHE A 104 0.74 -10.30 3.43
CA PHE A 104 1.88 -11.15 3.77
C PHE A 104 2.13 -11.14 5.27
N PHE A 105 2.51 -12.31 5.80
CA PHE A 105 3.16 -12.46 7.08
C PHE A 105 4.64 -12.71 6.83
N ALA A 106 5.50 -12.00 7.53
CA ALA A 106 6.93 -12.15 7.38
C ALA A 106 7.63 -12.14 8.73
N LYS A 107 8.73 -12.87 8.82
CA LYS A 107 9.58 -12.90 10.00
C LYS A 107 10.88 -12.19 9.71
N LEU A 108 11.16 -11.15 10.50
CA LEU A 108 12.43 -10.45 10.48
C LEU A 108 13.19 -10.81 11.77
N GLU A 109 14.28 -11.58 11.62
CA GLU A 109 14.98 -12.20 12.76
C GLU A 109 14.01 -13.05 13.59
N ILE A 110 13.64 -12.62 14.80
CA ILE A 110 12.66 -13.30 15.67
C ILE A 110 11.29 -12.66 15.63
N THR A 111 11.16 -11.49 15.00
CA THR A 111 9.94 -10.67 15.02
C THR A 111 9.04 -10.99 13.84
N LEU A 112 7.82 -11.42 14.14
CA LEU A 112 6.77 -11.60 13.17
C LEU A 112 6.03 -10.28 12.92
N PHE A 113 5.84 -9.91 11.64
CA PHE A 113 5.04 -8.77 11.25
C PHE A 113 4.16 -9.09 10.05
N ALA A 114 3.15 -8.26 9.81
CA ALA A 114 2.26 -8.41 8.68
C ALA A 114 2.05 -7.08 7.94
N THR A 115 1.83 -7.18 6.64
CA THR A 115 1.49 -6.04 5.79
C THR A 115 0.59 -6.47 4.65
N THR A 116 -0.20 -5.52 4.12
CA THR A 116 -0.86 -5.67 2.82
C THR A 116 -0.12 -4.78 1.82
N ILE A 117 0.24 -5.34 0.68
CA ILE A 117 0.76 -4.60 -0.46
C ILE A 117 -0.42 -4.17 -1.35
N ASP A 118 -0.36 -2.96 -1.92
CA ASP A 118 -1.39 -2.52 -2.85
C ASP A 118 -1.24 -3.26 -4.18
N ARG A 119 -0.06 -3.19 -4.79
CA ARG A 119 0.25 -3.83 -6.08
C ARG A 119 1.67 -4.38 -6.12
N GLU A 120 1.80 -5.59 -6.64
CA GLU A 120 3.06 -6.19 -7.05
C GLU A 120 2.96 -6.59 -8.51
N GLY A 121 4.06 -6.44 -9.26
CA GLY A 121 4.11 -6.79 -10.66
C GLY A 121 5.36 -6.29 -11.37
N LEU A 122 5.21 -5.93 -12.64
CA LEU A 122 6.27 -5.38 -13.46
C LEU A 122 5.94 -3.94 -13.88
N ARG A 123 6.95 -3.10 -13.96
CA ARG A 123 6.90 -1.80 -14.61
C ARG A 123 8.00 -1.75 -15.67
N ARG A 124 7.61 -1.62 -16.94
CA ARG A 124 8.55 -1.69 -18.08
C ARG A 124 9.45 -2.92 -18.03
N GLY A 125 8.87 -4.07 -17.67
CA GLY A 125 9.59 -5.33 -17.53
C GLY A 125 10.40 -5.52 -16.25
N GLU A 126 10.49 -4.49 -15.37
CA GLU A 126 11.24 -4.57 -14.11
C GLU A 126 10.31 -4.80 -12.91
N PRO A 127 10.70 -5.66 -11.94
CA PRO A 127 9.90 -5.94 -10.75
C PRO A 127 9.59 -4.67 -9.96
N ALA A 128 8.33 -4.48 -9.62
CA ALA A 128 7.86 -3.27 -8.95
C ALA A 128 6.89 -3.58 -7.81
N LEU A 129 7.02 -2.82 -6.72
CA LEU A 129 6.00 -2.64 -5.69
C LEU A 129 5.45 -1.23 -5.82
N ILE A 130 4.14 -1.12 -5.91
CA ILE A 130 3.47 0.16 -6.16
C ILE A 130 2.40 0.37 -5.08
N GLU A 131 2.56 1.42 -4.32
CA GLU A 131 1.59 1.90 -3.33
C GLU A 131 0.73 3.01 -3.94
N LEU A 132 -0.58 2.90 -3.82
CA LEU A 132 -1.51 3.93 -4.29
C LEU A 132 -1.72 4.97 -3.18
N LYS A 133 -1.67 6.25 -3.55
CA LYS A 133 -1.97 7.36 -2.62
C LYS A 133 -2.90 8.36 -3.28
N THR A 134 -3.98 8.70 -2.60
CA THR A 134 -4.79 9.88 -2.91
C THR A 134 -4.07 11.14 -2.40
N PRO A 135 -4.44 12.38 -2.85
CA PRO A 135 -3.56 13.53 -2.71
C PRO A 135 -3.22 13.85 -1.27
N GLN A 136 -1.95 13.70 -0.97
CA GLN A 136 -1.27 14.12 0.24
C GLN A 136 0.07 14.73 -0.18
N LEU A 137 0.67 15.53 0.69
CA LEU A 137 2.06 15.92 0.49
C LEU A 137 2.92 14.64 0.49
N LYS A 138 3.95 14.64 -0.37
CA LYS A 138 4.94 13.55 -0.37
C LYS A 138 5.51 13.37 1.03
N GLU A 139 5.42 12.17 1.58
CA GLU A 139 5.89 11.88 2.93
C GLU A 139 7.04 10.87 2.93
N ALA A 140 8.06 11.14 3.74
CA ALA A 140 9.23 10.26 3.85
C ALA A 140 8.85 8.84 4.29
N TYR A 141 7.82 8.70 5.14
CA TYR A 141 7.39 7.38 5.63
C TYR A 141 6.89 6.44 4.53
N TRP A 142 6.52 6.93 3.35
CA TRP A 142 6.11 6.08 2.23
C TRP A 142 7.26 5.17 1.77
N GLY A 143 8.50 5.68 1.80
CA GLY A 143 9.67 4.86 1.51
C GLY A 143 9.86 3.74 2.53
N VAL A 144 9.71 4.08 3.81
CA VAL A 144 9.81 3.10 4.92
C VAL A 144 8.68 2.07 4.84
N GLN A 145 7.46 2.49 4.49
CA GLN A 145 6.33 1.59 4.24
C GLN A 145 6.65 0.58 3.13
N LEU A 146 7.09 1.08 1.97
CA LEU A 146 7.45 0.24 0.84
C LEU A 146 8.63 -0.69 1.13
N ALA A 147 9.60 -0.26 1.96
CA ALA A 147 10.70 -1.13 2.39
C ALA A 147 10.21 -2.32 3.23
N GLY A 148 9.29 -2.09 4.16
CA GLY A 148 8.65 -3.16 4.93
C GLY A 148 7.82 -4.10 4.06
N GLN A 149 7.10 -3.56 3.08
CA GLN A 149 6.36 -4.36 2.10
C GLN A 149 7.31 -5.21 1.24
N GLU A 150 8.42 -4.66 0.75
CA GLU A 150 9.42 -5.41 0.00
C GLU A 150 10.03 -6.55 0.83
N MET A 151 10.38 -6.29 2.09
CA MET A 151 10.90 -7.35 2.98
C MET A 151 9.88 -8.48 3.14
N ALA A 152 8.60 -8.17 3.31
CA ALA A 152 7.55 -9.18 3.43
C ALA A 152 7.33 -9.94 2.12
N THR A 153 7.34 -9.24 0.98
CA THR A 153 7.18 -9.84 -0.34
C THR A 153 8.32 -10.81 -0.63
N VAL A 154 9.56 -10.39 -0.42
CA VAL A 154 10.75 -11.25 -0.63
C VAL A 154 10.75 -12.45 0.30
N ALA A 155 10.32 -12.30 1.55
CA ALA A 155 10.23 -13.41 2.50
C ALA A 155 9.22 -14.49 2.08
N ASN A 156 8.17 -14.12 1.35
CA ASN A 156 7.10 -15.04 0.94
C ASN A 156 7.27 -15.57 -0.49
N LEU A 157 7.66 -14.71 -1.43
CA LEU A 157 7.76 -15.07 -2.84
C LEU A 157 9.21 -15.36 -3.28
N GLY A 158 10.19 -15.07 -2.42
CA GLY A 158 11.60 -15.01 -2.78
C GLY A 158 11.96 -13.74 -3.55
N PRO A 159 13.26 -13.54 -3.85
CA PRO A 159 13.70 -12.43 -4.69
C PRO A 159 13.11 -12.57 -6.10
N PRO A 160 12.78 -11.46 -6.77
CA PRO A 160 12.26 -11.50 -8.12
C PRO A 160 13.24 -12.21 -9.05
N ARG A 161 12.71 -13.07 -9.94
CA ARG A 161 13.54 -13.88 -10.87
C ARG A 161 14.06 -13.08 -12.07
N VAL A 162 13.57 -11.85 -12.23
CA VAL A 162 13.99 -10.89 -13.27
C VAL A 162 15.09 -10.00 -12.71
N ARG A 163 16.14 -9.72 -13.46
CA ARG A 163 17.20 -8.79 -13.05
C ARG A 163 16.75 -7.32 -13.19
N PRO A 164 17.12 -6.42 -12.26
CA PRO A 164 17.86 -6.67 -11.02
C PRO A 164 17.02 -7.48 -10.04
N PHE A 165 17.61 -8.39 -9.26
CA PHE A 165 16.92 -9.22 -8.25
C PHE A 165 16.47 -8.39 -7.03
N LYS A 166 15.79 -7.28 -7.28
CA LYS A 166 15.18 -6.41 -6.27
C LYS A 166 13.90 -5.80 -6.85
N TYR A 167 12.98 -5.41 -5.97
CA TYR A 167 11.84 -4.62 -6.37
C TYR A 167 12.20 -3.14 -6.49
N HIS A 168 11.68 -2.50 -7.51
CA HIS A 168 11.63 -1.04 -7.58
C HIS A 168 10.40 -0.56 -6.81
N ARG A 169 10.60 0.32 -5.85
CA ARG A 169 9.56 0.84 -4.94
C ARG A 169 8.99 2.14 -5.47
N TRP A 170 7.69 2.18 -5.69
CA TRP A 170 7.00 3.32 -6.27
C TRP A 170 5.77 3.71 -5.47
N VAL A 171 5.50 5.01 -5.38
CA VAL A 171 4.19 5.53 -5.00
C VAL A 171 3.53 6.13 -6.23
N ALA A 172 2.35 5.62 -6.58
CA ALA A 172 1.47 6.25 -7.54
C ALA A 172 0.53 7.21 -6.79
N GLN A 173 0.89 8.49 -6.80
CA GLN A 173 0.06 9.55 -6.27
C GLN A 173 -0.97 9.93 -7.31
N LEU A 174 -2.24 9.63 -7.03
CA LEU A 174 -3.36 9.82 -7.94
C LEU A 174 -4.08 11.14 -7.64
N PHE A 175 -4.62 11.80 -8.65
CA PHE A 175 -5.36 13.05 -8.49
C PHE A 175 -6.77 12.93 -9.09
N VAL A 176 -7.72 13.63 -8.49
CA VAL A 176 -9.15 13.60 -8.86
C VAL A 176 -9.42 14.06 -10.30
N ASN A 177 -8.51 14.84 -10.88
CA ASN A 177 -8.60 15.30 -12.26
C ASN A 177 -8.09 14.27 -13.29
N GLY A 178 -7.84 13.02 -12.89
CA GLY A 178 -7.36 11.96 -13.78
C GLY A 178 -5.86 12.02 -14.08
N THR A 179 -5.11 12.86 -13.36
CA THR A 179 -3.64 12.89 -13.48
C THR A 179 -2.97 12.09 -12.36
N TYR A 180 -1.70 11.73 -12.56
CA TYR A 180 -0.92 11.02 -11.55
C TYR A 180 0.50 11.54 -11.47
N LYS A 181 1.19 11.18 -10.38
CA LYS A 181 2.62 11.35 -10.22
C LYS A 181 3.22 10.05 -9.70
N LEU A 182 4.14 9.46 -10.45
CA LEU A 182 4.86 8.26 -10.03
C LEU A 182 6.18 8.65 -9.37
N ILE A 183 6.35 8.28 -8.10
CA ILE A 183 7.45 8.74 -7.24
C ILE A 183 8.30 7.53 -6.84
N PRO A 184 9.60 7.49 -7.23
CA PRO A 184 10.50 6.42 -6.80
C PRO A 184 10.94 6.62 -5.35
N TYR A 185 11.12 5.49 -4.64
CA TYR A 185 11.72 5.43 -3.31
C TYR A 185 12.92 4.49 -3.34
N VAL A 186 14.12 5.05 -3.35
CA VAL A 186 15.38 4.34 -3.58
C VAL A 186 16.34 4.37 -2.39
N ASP A 187 15.98 5.08 -1.32
CA ASP A 187 16.84 5.25 -0.16
C ASP A 187 17.00 3.90 0.58
N PRO A 188 18.24 3.37 0.69
CA PRO A 188 18.49 2.13 1.42
C PRO A 188 18.25 2.28 2.93
N MET A 189 18.28 3.49 3.48
CA MET A 189 17.99 3.74 4.90
C MET A 189 16.54 3.43 5.27
N ASP A 190 15.61 3.41 4.30
CA ASP A 190 14.22 3.03 4.54
C ASP A 190 14.09 1.66 5.21
N PHE A 191 14.94 0.68 4.82
CA PHE A 191 14.96 -0.65 5.43
C PHE A 191 15.44 -0.63 6.89
N ALA A 192 16.49 0.15 7.18
CA ALA A 192 16.99 0.28 8.54
C ALA A 192 15.97 0.96 9.45
N ILE A 193 15.34 2.02 8.97
CA ILE A 193 14.27 2.73 9.69
C ILE A 193 13.08 1.79 9.94
N PHE A 194 12.66 0.99 8.96
CA PHE A 194 11.59 0.02 9.15
C PHE A 194 11.92 -1.00 10.24
N ARG A 195 13.13 -1.60 10.22
CA ARG A 195 13.59 -2.56 11.25
C ARG A 195 13.51 -1.96 12.65
N GLN A 196 14.03 -0.75 12.82
CA GLN A 196 14.00 -0.05 14.12
C GLN A 196 12.57 0.24 14.57
N SER A 197 11.70 0.66 13.64
CA SER A 197 10.29 0.91 13.92
C SER A 197 9.56 -0.35 14.38
N LEU A 198 9.84 -1.48 13.74
CA LEU A 198 9.28 -2.77 14.12
C LEU A 198 9.73 -3.20 15.53
N ASN A 199 11.00 -3.06 15.83
CA ASN A 199 11.55 -3.40 17.15
C ASN A 199 10.92 -2.55 18.25
N ILE A 200 10.74 -1.25 18.02
CA ILE A 200 10.07 -0.35 18.97
C ILE A 200 8.61 -0.72 19.17
N ALA A 201 7.88 -1.07 18.11
CA ALA A 201 6.48 -1.50 18.22
C ALA A 201 6.33 -2.77 19.05
N VAL A 202 7.20 -3.76 18.83
CA VAL A 202 7.22 -4.99 19.62
C VAL A 202 7.58 -4.72 21.08
N TRP A 203 8.58 -3.87 21.32
CA TRP A 203 8.95 -3.48 22.68
C TRP A 203 7.80 -2.78 23.41
N ASN A 204 7.11 -1.83 22.75
CA ASN A 204 5.95 -1.14 23.31
C ASN A 204 4.85 -2.14 23.68
N ARG A 205 4.54 -3.08 22.79
CA ARG A 205 3.53 -4.12 23.04
C ARG A 205 3.89 -4.97 24.27
N ASN A 206 5.13 -5.41 24.38
CA ASN A 206 5.58 -6.24 25.49
C ASN A 206 5.64 -5.46 26.81
N ALA A 207 6.01 -4.17 26.77
CA ALA A 207 6.15 -3.32 27.95
C ALA A 207 4.82 -2.81 28.50
N TYR A 208 3.84 -2.57 27.64
CA TYR A 208 2.58 -1.89 28.01
C TYR A 208 1.33 -2.76 27.81
N GLY A 209 1.48 -3.99 27.30
CA GLY A 209 0.36 -4.95 27.18
C GLY A 209 -0.67 -4.56 26.10
N GLU A 210 -0.26 -3.83 25.05
CA GLU A 210 -1.12 -3.41 23.95
C GLU A 210 -1.36 -4.50 22.88
#